data_42c535997663ca2242dcd118e25cee76
#
_entry.id   42c535997663ca2242dcd118e25cee76
#
_cell.length_a   1.000
_cell.length_b   1.000
_cell.length_c   1.000
_cell.angle_alpha   90.00
_cell.angle_beta   90.00
_cell.angle_gamma   90.00
#
_symmetry.space_group_name_H-M   'P 1'
#
loop_
_entity.id
_entity.type
_entity.pdbx_description
1 polymer ?
#
loop_
_entity_poly.entity_id
_entity_poly.type
_entity_poly.pdbx_seq_one_letter_code
_entity_poly.pdbx_strand_id
1 'polypeptide(L)'
;GITHFDLANNYGNPYNGSAEENFGRILDRGMREFRDELCISTKAGYEMWDGPYGDRNGSRKYLIASLDQSLRRMKLDYVDIFYHHVFDPDTPLEETAHALDQIVRQGKALYVGISNYNAEQTERMQQLLTELGTPFIANQPSYSMLNRQVEKDGLDQYAVAHGIGLAVFSPLSQGFLTDRYLNGIPTDSRVGRGNTWLGEQLNEELVSKLQQLNTLAERRGQTLSQMALSWCLHNPAVVTVLAGASKKQQIIDNCLLYTSPSPRDRSVS
;
A
#
# COMPACT_ATOMS: atom_id res chain seq x y z
N GLY A 1 3.73 16.20 -9.59
CA GLY A 1 3.23 16.09 -8.23
C GLY A 1 2.82 14.66 -7.88
N ILE A 2 2.31 14.43 -6.68
CA ILE A 2 1.75 13.12 -6.27
C ILE A 2 0.31 13.07 -6.77
N THR A 3 -0.02 12.00 -7.49
CA THR A 3 -1.36 11.80 -8.06
C THR A 3 -2.07 10.57 -7.51
N HIS A 4 -1.34 9.61 -6.91
CA HIS A 4 -1.93 8.41 -6.31
C HIS A 4 -2.14 8.58 -4.82
N PHE A 5 -3.40 8.45 -4.37
CA PHE A 5 -3.83 8.48 -2.98
C PHE A 5 -4.45 7.14 -2.60
N ASP A 6 -3.83 6.46 -1.64
CA ASP A 6 -4.20 5.13 -1.23
C ASP A 6 -4.82 5.13 0.17
N LEU A 7 -6.08 4.73 0.25
CA LEU A 7 -6.92 4.74 1.44
C LEU A 7 -7.38 3.32 1.81
N ALA A 8 -8.08 3.19 2.89
CA ALA A 8 -8.87 2.03 3.27
C ALA A 8 -9.99 2.43 4.21
N ASN A 9 -11.06 1.64 4.23
CA ASN A 9 -12.22 1.87 5.07
C ASN A 9 -11.88 1.91 6.58
N ASN A 10 -10.84 1.19 7.00
CA ASN A 10 -10.38 1.11 8.38
C ASN A 10 -9.17 2.01 8.71
N TYR A 11 -8.75 2.90 7.80
CA TYR A 11 -7.66 3.82 8.09
C TYR A 11 -8.12 5.05 8.89
N GLY A 12 -7.20 5.59 9.68
CA GLY A 12 -7.39 6.79 10.48
C GLY A 12 -7.42 6.52 11.99
N ASN A 13 -7.78 7.55 12.74
CA ASN A 13 -8.02 7.46 14.18
C ASN A 13 -9.23 8.36 14.51
N PRO A 14 -10.35 7.78 14.95
CA PRO A 14 -10.62 6.36 15.14
C PRO A 14 -10.62 5.54 13.83
N TYR A 15 -10.46 4.21 13.94
CA TYR A 15 -10.42 3.25 12.82
C TYR A 15 -11.81 2.93 12.26
N ASN A 16 -12.53 3.94 11.80
CA ASN A 16 -13.92 3.82 11.34
C ASN A 16 -14.19 4.61 10.05
N GLY A 17 -13.17 4.78 9.21
CA GLY A 17 -13.28 5.54 7.98
C GLY A 17 -12.89 7.01 8.10
N SER A 18 -12.33 7.43 9.26
CA SER A 18 -11.96 8.83 9.48
C SER A 18 -10.90 9.36 8.50
N ALA A 19 -10.03 8.48 7.96
CA ALA A 19 -9.09 8.87 6.91
C ALA A 19 -9.81 9.22 5.60
N GLU A 20 -10.81 8.43 5.20
CA GLU A 20 -11.62 8.69 4.00
C GLU A 20 -12.46 9.97 4.15
N GLU A 21 -13.04 10.22 5.34
CA GLU A 21 -13.75 11.47 5.61
C GLU A 21 -12.82 12.69 5.53
N ASN A 22 -11.62 12.58 6.10
CA ASN A 22 -10.60 13.62 6.01
C ASN A 22 -10.20 13.88 4.55
N PHE A 23 -9.99 12.81 3.78
CA PHE A 23 -9.65 12.93 2.38
C PHE A 23 -10.77 13.60 1.57
N GLY A 24 -12.04 13.22 1.80
CA GLY A 24 -13.19 13.89 1.19
C GLY A 24 -13.22 15.39 1.48
N ARG A 25 -12.90 15.80 2.72
CA ARG A 25 -12.78 17.23 3.08
C ARG A 25 -11.59 17.92 2.38
N ILE A 26 -10.50 17.23 2.17
CA ILE A 26 -9.34 17.76 1.42
C ILE A 26 -9.69 17.94 -0.05
N LEU A 27 -10.37 16.97 -0.67
CA LEU A 27 -10.86 17.10 -2.04
C LEU A 27 -11.74 18.35 -2.22
N ASP A 28 -12.64 18.62 -1.26
CA ASP A 28 -13.53 19.78 -1.29
C ASP A 28 -12.78 21.14 -1.19
N ARG A 29 -11.50 21.13 -0.79
CA ARG A 29 -10.68 22.35 -0.65
C ARG A 29 -9.86 22.72 -1.89
N GLY A 30 -10.23 22.21 -3.06
CA GLY A 30 -9.61 22.59 -4.32
C GLY A 30 -8.87 21.48 -5.05
N MET A 31 -9.09 20.20 -4.68
CA MET A 31 -8.57 19.05 -5.45
C MET A 31 -9.65 18.36 -6.29
N ARG A 32 -10.92 18.66 -6.06
CA ARG A 32 -12.03 17.98 -6.76
C ARG A 32 -12.07 18.29 -8.25
N GLU A 33 -11.67 19.48 -8.66
CA GLU A 33 -11.56 19.87 -10.07
C GLU A 33 -10.49 19.05 -10.85
N PHE A 34 -9.54 18.43 -10.14
CA PHE A 34 -8.49 17.58 -10.70
C PHE A 34 -8.81 16.09 -10.58
N ARG A 35 -10.08 15.71 -10.31
CA ARG A 35 -10.47 14.31 -10.06
C ARG A 35 -9.94 13.35 -11.13
N ASP A 36 -9.99 13.75 -12.39
CA ASP A 36 -9.60 12.92 -13.53
C ASP A 36 -8.06 12.79 -13.69
N GLU A 37 -7.29 13.62 -12.97
CA GLU A 37 -5.83 13.51 -12.90
C GLU A 37 -5.36 12.67 -11.70
N LEU A 38 -6.27 12.31 -10.78
CA LEU A 38 -5.96 11.61 -9.55
C LEU A 38 -6.28 10.12 -9.68
N CYS A 39 -5.35 9.27 -9.24
CA CYS A 39 -5.61 7.86 -8.97
C CYS A 39 -5.97 7.72 -7.48
N ILE A 40 -7.24 7.46 -7.20
CA ILE A 40 -7.74 7.29 -5.84
C ILE A 40 -8.07 5.82 -5.63
N SER A 41 -7.42 5.19 -4.67
CA SER A 41 -7.71 3.82 -4.27
C SER A 41 -8.24 3.73 -2.85
N THR A 42 -9.12 2.75 -2.61
CA THR A 42 -9.52 2.37 -1.26
C THR A 42 -9.70 0.86 -1.16
N LYS A 43 -9.84 0.38 0.07
CA LYS A 43 -9.81 -1.05 0.40
C LYS A 43 -10.86 -1.39 1.45
N ALA A 44 -11.33 -2.64 1.42
CA ALA A 44 -12.09 -3.25 2.49
C ALA A 44 -11.72 -4.73 2.63
N GLY A 45 -11.83 -5.27 3.84
CA GLY A 45 -11.48 -6.67 4.12
C GLY A 45 -11.12 -6.91 5.58
N TYR A 46 -10.50 -5.94 6.25
CA TYR A 46 -10.29 -5.99 7.69
C TYR A 46 -11.51 -5.47 8.46
N GLU A 47 -11.65 -5.92 9.69
CA GLU A 47 -12.64 -5.44 10.63
C GLU A 47 -12.57 -3.91 10.83
N MET A 48 -13.75 -3.29 10.94
CA MET A 48 -13.88 -1.86 11.27
C MET A 48 -14.48 -1.62 12.66
N TRP A 49 -15.22 -2.59 13.18
CA TRP A 49 -15.89 -2.59 14.48
C TRP A 49 -16.16 -4.02 14.92
N ASP A 50 -16.29 -4.24 16.22
CA ASP A 50 -16.65 -5.54 16.77
C ASP A 50 -18.01 -5.99 16.20
N GLY A 51 -17.98 -7.05 15.43
CA GLY A 51 -19.16 -7.56 14.73
C GLY A 51 -19.11 -9.07 14.53
N PRO A 52 -20.15 -9.65 13.93
CA PRO A 52 -20.25 -11.09 13.75
C PRO A 52 -19.39 -11.65 12.61
N TYR A 53 -18.66 -10.82 11.88
CA TYR A 53 -17.98 -11.22 10.64
C TYR A 53 -16.50 -11.59 10.82
N GLY A 54 -15.96 -11.51 12.05
CA GLY A 54 -14.54 -11.77 12.32
C GLY A 54 -13.60 -10.64 11.88
N ASP A 55 -12.30 -10.87 11.97
CA ASP A 55 -11.24 -9.90 11.68
C ASP A 55 -10.94 -9.73 10.19
N ARG A 56 -11.45 -10.65 9.35
CA ARG A 56 -11.30 -10.62 7.88
C ARG A 56 -12.63 -10.92 7.22
N ASN A 57 -12.92 -10.27 6.10
CA ASN A 57 -14.16 -10.48 5.40
C ASN A 57 -14.06 -10.20 3.90
N GLY A 58 -14.21 -11.27 3.11
CA GLY A 58 -14.24 -11.23 1.65
C GLY A 58 -15.65 -11.38 1.06
N SER A 59 -16.70 -11.44 1.91
CA SER A 59 -18.07 -11.70 1.43
C SER A 59 -18.60 -10.57 0.56
N ARG A 60 -19.44 -10.91 -0.38
CA ARG A 60 -20.13 -9.98 -1.29
C ARG A 60 -20.82 -8.85 -0.55
N LYS A 61 -21.57 -9.20 0.49
CA LYS A 61 -22.30 -8.20 1.30
C LYS A 61 -21.34 -7.19 1.91
N TYR A 62 -20.24 -7.67 2.51
CA TYR A 62 -19.29 -6.82 3.19
C TYR A 62 -18.57 -5.88 2.22
N LEU A 63 -18.04 -6.41 1.12
CA LEU A 63 -17.25 -5.63 0.16
C LEU A 63 -18.08 -4.54 -0.52
N ILE A 64 -19.28 -4.86 -0.99
CA ILE A 64 -20.16 -3.89 -1.66
C ILE A 64 -20.61 -2.82 -0.68
N ALA A 65 -21.08 -3.20 0.52
CA ALA A 65 -21.51 -2.24 1.52
C ALA A 65 -20.36 -1.34 2.01
N SER A 66 -19.15 -1.91 2.17
CA SER A 66 -17.96 -1.14 2.56
C SER A 66 -17.60 -0.10 1.53
N LEU A 67 -17.57 -0.46 0.22
CA LEU A 67 -17.28 0.51 -0.83
C LEU A 67 -18.34 1.61 -0.89
N ASP A 68 -19.62 1.26 -0.74
CA ASP A 68 -20.70 2.27 -0.70
C ASP A 68 -20.52 3.27 0.44
N GLN A 69 -20.04 2.81 1.59
CA GLN A 69 -19.72 3.68 2.72
C GLN A 69 -18.48 4.53 2.43
N SER A 70 -17.43 3.95 1.84
CA SER A 70 -16.20 4.66 1.46
C SER A 70 -16.48 5.78 0.47
N LEU A 71 -17.27 5.52 -0.56
CA LEU A 71 -17.69 6.53 -1.55
C LEU A 71 -18.44 7.68 -0.89
N ARG A 72 -19.37 7.39 0.03
CA ARG A 72 -20.09 8.44 0.78
C ARG A 72 -19.16 9.28 1.65
N ARG A 73 -18.20 8.67 2.37
CA ARG A 73 -17.20 9.38 3.20
C ARG A 73 -16.32 10.31 2.36
N MET A 74 -15.86 9.83 1.22
CA MET A 74 -15.01 10.62 0.31
C MET A 74 -15.82 11.57 -0.59
N LYS A 75 -17.15 11.40 -0.66
CA LYS A 75 -18.06 12.13 -1.56
C LYS A 75 -17.65 11.93 -3.04
N LEU A 76 -17.40 10.70 -3.40
CA LEU A 76 -17.04 10.28 -4.75
C LEU A 76 -18.10 9.34 -5.31
N ASP A 77 -18.28 9.37 -6.63
CA ASP A 77 -19.15 8.44 -7.35
C ASP A 77 -18.43 7.10 -7.63
N TYR A 78 -17.10 7.15 -7.78
CA TYR A 78 -16.25 5.97 -8.01
C TYR A 78 -14.83 6.18 -7.46
N VAL A 79 -14.11 5.08 -7.28
CA VAL A 79 -12.66 5.05 -7.09
C VAL A 79 -11.97 4.47 -8.31
N ASP A 80 -10.70 4.80 -8.50
CA ASP A 80 -9.93 4.24 -9.62
C ASP A 80 -9.61 2.78 -9.36
N ILE A 81 -9.21 2.43 -8.14
CA ILE A 81 -8.90 1.05 -7.77
C ILE A 81 -9.59 0.71 -6.45
N PHE A 82 -10.32 -0.41 -6.43
CA PHE A 82 -10.82 -1.00 -5.19
C PHE A 82 -10.08 -2.28 -4.88
N TYR A 83 -9.51 -2.38 -3.67
CA TYR A 83 -8.77 -3.56 -3.23
C TYR A 83 -9.58 -4.41 -2.25
N HIS A 84 -9.55 -5.74 -2.41
CA HIS A 84 -9.77 -6.63 -1.29
C HIS A 84 -8.54 -6.62 -0.40
N HIS A 85 -8.69 -6.14 0.84
CA HIS A 85 -7.57 -5.68 1.68
C HIS A 85 -6.71 -6.81 2.25
N VAL A 86 -7.30 -7.99 2.44
CA VAL A 86 -6.63 -9.17 2.99
C VAL A 86 -7.35 -10.43 2.56
N PHE A 87 -6.60 -11.50 2.30
CA PHE A 87 -7.17 -12.82 2.02
C PHE A 87 -8.03 -13.30 3.21
N ASP A 88 -9.26 -13.70 2.93
CA ASP A 88 -10.21 -14.27 3.87
C ASP A 88 -10.32 -15.78 3.61
N PRO A 89 -9.82 -16.64 4.52
CA PRO A 89 -9.86 -18.09 4.34
C PRO A 89 -11.26 -18.67 4.54
N ASP A 90 -12.18 -17.93 5.17
CA ASP A 90 -13.51 -18.41 5.53
C ASP A 90 -14.57 -18.09 4.45
N THR A 91 -14.25 -17.18 3.52
CA THR A 91 -15.07 -16.87 2.35
C THR A 91 -14.54 -17.56 1.11
N PRO A 92 -15.36 -18.31 0.35
CA PRO A 92 -14.95 -18.84 -0.94
C PRO A 92 -14.39 -17.73 -1.86
N LEU A 93 -13.22 -17.97 -2.45
CA LEU A 93 -12.54 -16.94 -3.26
C LEU A 93 -13.38 -16.51 -4.46
N GLU A 94 -14.20 -17.41 -4.99
CA GLU A 94 -15.17 -17.17 -6.06
C GLU A 94 -16.20 -16.11 -5.65
N GLU A 95 -16.67 -16.11 -4.40
CA GLU A 95 -17.60 -15.08 -3.90
C GLU A 95 -16.93 -13.71 -3.86
N THR A 96 -15.69 -13.64 -3.36
CA THR A 96 -14.89 -12.42 -3.38
C THR A 96 -14.67 -11.91 -4.80
N ALA A 97 -14.32 -12.79 -5.74
CA ALA A 97 -14.14 -12.43 -7.16
C ALA A 97 -15.42 -11.88 -7.78
N HIS A 98 -16.55 -12.54 -7.55
CA HIS A 98 -17.86 -12.06 -8.03
C HIS A 98 -18.29 -10.73 -7.38
N ALA A 99 -17.89 -10.46 -6.13
CA ALA A 99 -18.14 -9.16 -5.49
C ALA A 99 -17.35 -8.05 -6.17
N LEU A 100 -16.07 -8.29 -6.46
CA LEU A 100 -15.20 -7.36 -7.18
C LEU A 100 -15.69 -7.11 -8.61
N ASP A 101 -16.10 -8.15 -9.35
CA ASP A 101 -16.72 -8.02 -10.67
C ASP A 101 -17.98 -7.14 -10.61
N GLN A 102 -18.86 -7.39 -9.66
CA GLN A 102 -20.08 -6.60 -9.51
C GLN A 102 -19.80 -5.13 -9.22
N ILE A 103 -18.79 -4.83 -8.41
CA ILE A 103 -18.36 -3.45 -8.10
C ILE A 103 -17.94 -2.71 -9.38
N VAL A 104 -17.15 -3.35 -10.24
CA VAL A 104 -16.75 -2.79 -11.53
C VAL A 104 -17.95 -2.59 -12.46
N ARG A 105 -18.82 -3.60 -12.59
CA ARG A 105 -20.04 -3.50 -13.43
C ARG A 105 -21.01 -2.42 -12.96
N GLN A 106 -21.01 -2.10 -11.67
CA GLN A 106 -21.79 -0.97 -11.12
C GLN A 106 -21.12 0.39 -11.35
N GLY A 107 -19.92 0.45 -11.94
CA GLY A 107 -19.18 1.68 -12.15
C GLY A 107 -18.63 2.32 -10.87
N LYS A 108 -18.55 1.58 -9.78
CA LYS A 108 -18.06 2.08 -8.48
C LYS A 108 -16.54 2.00 -8.34
N ALA A 109 -15.89 1.19 -9.17
CA ALA A 109 -14.45 1.15 -9.34
C ALA A 109 -14.13 0.92 -10.82
N LEU A 110 -13.05 1.53 -11.32
CA LEU A 110 -12.58 1.30 -12.70
C LEU A 110 -11.80 0.00 -12.80
N TYR A 111 -11.00 -0.28 -11.77
CA TYR A 111 -10.15 -1.45 -11.65
C TYR A 111 -10.29 -2.07 -10.28
N VAL A 112 -9.94 -3.35 -10.17
CA VAL A 112 -9.84 -4.05 -8.90
C VAL A 112 -8.42 -4.53 -8.65
N GLY A 113 -8.09 -4.69 -7.37
CA GLY A 113 -6.86 -5.25 -6.88
C GLY A 113 -7.09 -6.10 -5.63
N ILE A 114 -6.02 -6.72 -5.18
CA ILE A 114 -5.95 -7.46 -3.93
C ILE A 114 -4.78 -6.94 -3.09
N SER A 115 -4.80 -7.22 -1.80
CA SER A 115 -3.73 -6.84 -0.89
C SER A 115 -3.45 -7.97 0.10
N ASN A 116 -2.20 -8.15 0.47
CA ASN A 116 -1.77 -9.22 1.39
C ASN A 116 -2.10 -10.65 0.90
N TYR A 117 -2.06 -10.87 -0.39
CA TYR A 117 -2.18 -12.17 -1.03
C TYR A 117 -0.78 -12.66 -1.42
N ASN A 118 -0.47 -13.94 -1.20
CA ASN A 118 0.75 -14.58 -1.68
C ASN A 118 0.65 -14.89 -3.19
N ALA A 119 1.71 -15.50 -3.76
CA ALA A 119 1.75 -15.80 -5.20
C ALA A 119 0.61 -16.74 -5.63
N GLU A 120 0.39 -17.86 -4.91
CA GLU A 120 -0.66 -18.85 -5.22
C GLU A 120 -2.08 -18.24 -5.16
N GLN A 121 -2.36 -17.47 -4.11
CA GLN A 121 -3.63 -16.78 -3.93
C GLN A 121 -3.86 -15.73 -5.03
N THR A 122 -2.78 -15.03 -5.44
CA THR A 122 -2.83 -14.05 -6.53
C THR A 122 -3.14 -14.72 -7.86
N GLU A 123 -2.49 -15.83 -8.16
CA GLU A 123 -2.75 -16.63 -9.35
C GLU A 123 -4.21 -17.07 -9.42
N ARG A 124 -4.73 -17.64 -8.33
CA ARG A 124 -6.11 -18.11 -8.28
C ARG A 124 -7.11 -16.96 -8.47
N MET A 125 -6.90 -15.82 -7.82
CA MET A 125 -7.77 -14.64 -7.98
C MET A 125 -7.71 -14.11 -9.41
N GLN A 126 -6.52 -14.05 -10.02
CA GLN A 126 -6.37 -13.60 -11.40
C GLN A 126 -7.13 -14.49 -12.38
N GLN A 127 -7.07 -15.82 -12.21
CA GLN A 127 -7.82 -16.76 -13.04
C GLN A 127 -9.33 -16.46 -12.98
N LEU A 128 -9.88 -16.35 -11.77
CA LEU A 128 -11.30 -16.06 -11.55
C LEU A 128 -11.72 -14.72 -12.18
N LEU A 129 -10.94 -13.66 -11.96
CA LEU A 129 -11.27 -12.33 -12.49
C LEU A 129 -11.10 -12.26 -14.02
N THR A 130 -10.15 -13.03 -14.57
CA THR A 130 -10.00 -13.16 -16.04
C THR A 130 -11.18 -13.87 -16.67
N GLU A 131 -11.67 -14.95 -16.06
CA GLU A 131 -12.89 -15.67 -16.50
C GLU A 131 -14.13 -14.76 -16.49
N LEU A 132 -14.23 -13.87 -15.51
CA LEU A 132 -15.29 -12.87 -15.39
C LEU A 132 -15.12 -11.68 -16.34
N GLY A 133 -13.94 -11.50 -16.94
CA GLY A 133 -13.61 -10.33 -17.75
C GLY A 133 -13.44 -9.05 -16.93
N THR A 134 -13.09 -9.18 -15.65
CA THR A 134 -12.93 -8.08 -14.72
C THR A 134 -11.50 -7.53 -14.77
N PRO A 135 -11.29 -6.20 -14.89
CA PRO A 135 -9.96 -5.60 -14.99
C PRO A 135 -9.22 -5.65 -13.65
N PHE A 136 -8.43 -6.70 -13.45
CA PHE A 136 -7.55 -6.90 -12.29
C PHE A 136 -6.14 -6.40 -12.63
N ILE A 137 -5.62 -5.43 -11.86
CA ILE A 137 -4.38 -4.75 -12.24
C ILE A 137 -3.26 -4.81 -11.20
N ALA A 138 -3.56 -5.08 -9.93
CA ALA A 138 -2.55 -4.95 -8.90
C ALA A 138 -2.74 -5.89 -7.70
N ASN A 139 -1.61 -6.34 -7.14
CA ASN A 139 -1.53 -6.79 -5.75
C ASN A 139 -0.77 -5.74 -4.92
N GLN A 140 -1.25 -5.50 -3.70
CA GLN A 140 -0.61 -4.58 -2.76
C GLN A 140 0.01 -5.35 -1.58
N PRO A 141 1.27 -5.83 -1.69
CA PRO A 141 1.98 -6.51 -0.62
C PRO A 141 2.84 -5.58 0.21
N SER A 142 3.21 -6.02 1.42
CA SER A 142 4.30 -5.40 2.19
C SER A 142 5.65 -5.77 1.57
N TYR A 143 6.48 -4.76 1.25
CA TYR A 143 7.79 -5.00 0.65
C TYR A 143 8.78 -3.90 1.05
N SER A 144 9.96 -4.32 1.48
CA SER A 144 11.06 -3.42 1.86
C SER A 144 12.38 -4.19 1.91
N MET A 145 13.50 -3.51 2.09
CA MET A 145 14.81 -4.13 2.34
C MET A 145 14.80 -5.13 3.52
N LEU A 146 13.92 -4.93 4.51
CA LEU A 146 13.80 -5.77 5.71
C LEU A 146 12.70 -6.84 5.56
N ASN A 147 11.77 -6.69 4.63
CA ASN A 147 10.73 -7.68 4.34
C ASN A 147 10.74 -8.02 2.84
N ARG A 148 11.31 -9.16 2.52
CA ARG A 148 11.48 -9.64 1.16
C ARG A 148 10.61 -10.87 0.84
N GLN A 149 9.45 -10.98 1.50
CA GLN A 149 8.56 -12.13 1.29
C GLN A 149 8.09 -12.24 -0.16
N VAL A 150 7.83 -11.12 -0.82
CA VAL A 150 7.44 -11.02 -2.24
C VAL A 150 8.41 -11.78 -3.17
N GLU A 151 9.72 -11.72 -2.89
CA GLU A 151 10.73 -12.44 -3.67
C GLU A 151 10.82 -13.93 -3.28
N LYS A 152 10.60 -14.24 -1.99
CA LYS A 152 10.73 -15.59 -1.46
C LYS A 152 9.62 -16.52 -1.92
N ASP A 153 8.41 -16.00 -2.10
CA ASP A 153 7.25 -16.77 -2.57
C ASP A 153 7.05 -16.67 -4.09
N GLY A 154 7.90 -15.90 -4.78
CA GLY A 154 7.86 -15.75 -6.22
C GLY A 154 6.74 -14.83 -6.75
N LEU A 155 6.12 -14.04 -5.87
CA LEU A 155 5.04 -13.11 -6.27
C LEU A 155 5.53 -12.06 -7.28
N ASP A 156 6.76 -11.56 -7.14
CA ASP A 156 7.34 -10.61 -8.08
C ASP A 156 7.54 -11.21 -9.47
N GLN A 157 8.03 -12.43 -9.55
CA GLN A 157 8.21 -13.14 -10.82
C GLN A 157 6.86 -13.42 -11.48
N TYR A 158 5.88 -13.88 -10.69
CA TYR A 158 4.52 -14.11 -11.16
C TYR A 158 3.91 -12.81 -11.71
N ALA A 159 4.02 -11.71 -10.97
CA ALA A 159 3.47 -10.40 -11.33
C ALA A 159 4.04 -9.89 -12.66
N VAL A 160 5.37 -9.99 -12.87
CA VAL A 160 6.01 -9.61 -14.13
C VAL A 160 5.52 -10.47 -15.28
N ALA A 161 5.44 -11.80 -15.08
CA ALA A 161 5.05 -12.75 -16.13
C ALA A 161 3.59 -12.55 -16.60
N HIS A 162 2.71 -12.04 -15.73
CA HIS A 162 1.28 -11.94 -15.99
C HIS A 162 0.77 -10.49 -16.09
N GLY A 163 1.66 -9.50 -16.07
CA GLY A 163 1.30 -8.09 -16.23
C GLY A 163 0.53 -7.49 -15.05
N ILE A 164 0.73 -8.03 -13.83
CA ILE A 164 0.16 -7.50 -12.59
C ILE A 164 1.17 -6.53 -11.97
N GLY A 165 0.73 -5.33 -11.59
CA GLY A 165 1.57 -4.37 -10.87
C GLY A 165 1.61 -4.69 -9.37
N LEU A 166 2.79 -4.52 -8.74
CA LEU A 166 2.89 -4.50 -7.28
C LEU A 166 2.88 -3.06 -6.77
N ALA A 167 1.83 -2.71 -6.01
CA ALA A 167 1.73 -1.44 -5.29
C ALA A 167 2.20 -1.66 -3.85
N VAL A 168 3.49 -1.49 -3.58
CA VAL A 168 4.06 -1.95 -2.31
C VAL A 168 3.86 -0.97 -1.17
N PHE A 169 3.47 -1.48 0.00
CA PHE A 169 3.33 -0.71 1.22
C PHE A 169 4.44 -1.02 2.25
N SER A 170 4.59 -0.15 3.25
CA SER A 170 5.65 -0.22 4.27
C SER A 170 7.09 -0.28 3.73
N PRO A 171 7.44 0.46 2.67
CA PRO A 171 8.77 0.43 2.08
C PRO A 171 9.86 0.88 3.04
N LEU A 172 9.51 1.70 4.03
CA LEU A 172 10.40 2.19 5.08
C LEU A 172 10.32 1.36 6.38
N SER A 173 9.70 0.17 6.35
CA SER A 173 9.54 -0.74 7.49
C SER A 173 9.13 0.00 8.76
N GLN A 174 7.97 0.68 8.74
CA GLN A 174 7.42 1.44 9.87
C GLN A 174 8.33 2.57 10.37
N GLY A 175 9.33 2.98 9.58
CA GLY A 175 10.28 4.04 9.89
C GLY A 175 11.67 3.53 10.29
N PHE A 176 11.91 2.22 10.33
CA PHE A 176 13.24 1.68 10.60
C PHE A 176 14.24 2.05 9.51
N LEU A 177 13.84 2.06 8.25
CA LEU A 177 14.67 2.46 7.11
C LEU A 177 14.69 3.99 6.91
N THR A 178 14.85 4.72 8.01
CA THR A 178 15.09 6.16 8.07
C THR A 178 16.22 6.46 9.04
N ASP A 179 16.67 7.70 9.12
CA ASP A 179 17.68 8.15 10.08
C ASP A 179 17.21 8.11 11.55
N ARG A 180 15.91 7.89 11.75
CA ARG A 180 15.23 8.10 13.03
C ARG A 180 15.74 7.22 14.19
N TYR A 181 16.17 6.00 13.89
CA TYR A 181 16.58 5.02 14.91
C TYR A 181 18.10 4.73 14.91
N LEU A 182 18.88 5.46 14.13
CA LEU A 182 20.34 5.22 14.01
C LEU A 182 21.11 5.51 15.30
N ASN A 183 20.63 6.47 16.10
CA ASN A 183 21.32 7.00 17.30
C ASN A 183 20.45 6.87 18.57
N GLY A 184 19.53 5.90 18.60
CA GLY A 184 18.64 5.68 19.74
C GLY A 184 17.16 5.81 19.38
N ILE A 185 16.31 5.80 20.40
CA ILE A 185 14.84 5.85 20.25
C ILE A 185 14.34 7.26 20.55
N PRO A 186 13.92 8.03 19.55
CA PRO A 186 13.30 9.35 19.79
C PRO A 186 11.97 9.22 20.52
N THR A 187 11.72 10.10 21.48
CA THR A 187 10.49 10.10 22.29
C THR A 187 9.22 10.32 21.46
N ASP A 188 9.33 11.04 20.34
CA ASP A 188 8.24 11.30 19.39
C ASP A 188 8.08 10.20 18.32
N SER A 189 8.90 9.14 18.38
CA SER A 189 8.80 7.98 17.49
C SER A 189 7.66 7.05 17.88
N ARG A 190 7.27 6.11 17.00
CA ARG A 190 6.27 5.08 17.32
C ARG A 190 6.71 4.22 18.50
N VAL A 191 7.99 3.82 18.54
CA VAL A 191 8.57 3.07 19.65
C VAL A 191 8.58 3.91 20.91
N GLY A 192 9.05 5.16 20.84
CA GLY A 192 9.10 6.09 21.98
C GLY A 192 7.72 6.44 22.55
N ARG A 193 6.66 6.32 21.76
CA ARG A 193 5.25 6.47 22.20
C ARG A 193 4.63 5.18 22.73
N GLY A 194 5.42 4.12 22.92
CA GLY A 194 4.99 2.88 23.57
C GLY A 194 4.47 1.79 22.61
N ASN A 195 4.83 1.83 21.33
CA ASN A 195 4.55 0.69 20.46
C ASN A 195 5.51 -0.46 20.79
N THR A 196 5.04 -1.39 21.62
CA THR A 196 5.82 -2.53 22.15
C THR A 196 6.26 -3.48 21.04
N TRP A 197 5.38 -3.77 20.09
CA TRP A 197 5.67 -4.67 18.97
C TRP A 197 6.84 -4.17 18.10
N LEU A 198 6.89 -2.86 17.81
CA LEU A 198 8.05 -2.27 17.11
C LEU A 198 9.30 -2.21 18.02
N GLY A 199 9.10 -1.96 19.30
CA GLY A 199 10.18 -1.91 20.28
C GLY A 199 10.93 -3.24 20.41
N GLU A 200 10.22 -4.37 20.40
CA GLU A 200 10.79 -5.72 20.45
C GLU A 200 11.63 -6.05 19.20
N GLN A 201 11.30 -5.48 18.06
CA GLN A 201 12.05 -5.67 16.82
C GLN A 201 13.33 -4.83 16.78
N LEU A 202 13.37 -3.70 17.50
CA LEU A 202 14.48 -2.77 17.50
C LEU A 202 15.58 -3.24 18.49
N ASN A 203 16.32 -4.24 18.09
CA ASN A 203 17.47 -4.77 18.83
C ASN A 203 18.81 -4.23 18.29
N GLU A 204 19.90 -4.51 18.98
CA GLU A 204 21.25 -4.04 18.61
C GLU A 204 21.68 -4.54 17.24
N GLU A 205 21.30 -5.77 16.86
CA GLU A 205 21.61 -6.34 15.54
C GLU A 205 20.94 -5.54 14.41
N LEU A 206 19.64 -5.23 14.58
CA LEU A 206 18.92 -4.40 13.60
C LEU A 206 19.51 -3.00 13.51
N VAL A 207 19.80 -2.35 14.64
CA VAL A 207 20.41 -1.01 14.66
C VAL A 207 21.76 -1.02 13.94
N SER A 208 22.62 -2.02 14.18
CA SER A 208 23.88 -2.17 13.47
C SER A 208 23.69 -2.30 11.96
N LYS A 209 22.71 -3.11 11.51
CA LYS A 209 22.37 -3.21 10.08
C LYS A 209 21.87 -1.89 9.48
N LEU A 210 21.03 -1.16 10.21
CA LEU A 210 20.54 0.15 9.77
C LEU A 210 21.66 1.16 9.64
N GLN A 211 22.63 1.19 10.55
CA GLN A 211 23.82 2.05 10.48
C GLN A 211 24.70 1.71 9.26
N GLN A 212 24.90 0.42 8.95
CA GLN A 212 25.62 -0.02 7.76
C GLN A 212 24.89 0.40 6.48
N LEU A 213 23.57 0.23 6.42
CA LEU A 213 22.75 0.68 5.30
C LEU A 213 22.79 2.20 5.15
N ASN A 214 22.77 2.95 6.24
CA ASN A 214 22.88 4.42 6.21
C ASN A 214 24.24 4.86 5.65
N THR A 215 25.34 4.23 6.08
CA THR A 215 26.67 4.49 5.52
C THR A 215 26.73 4.25 4.00
N LEU A 216 26.02 3.20 3.53
CA LEU A 216 25.90 2.92 2.10
C LEU A 216 25.09 4.01 1.38
N ALA A 217 23.98 4.46 1.98
CA ALA A 217 23.15 5.53 1.44
C ALA A 217 23.94 6.85 1.30
N GLU A 218 24.71 7.22 2.33
CA GLU A 218 25.57 8.41 2.33
C GLU A 218 26.62 8.37 1.21
N ARG A 219 27.26 7.21 0.97
CA ARG A 219 28.19 7.02 -0.15
C ARG A 219 27.54 7.20 -1.51
N ARG A 220 26.21 7.01 -1.59
CA ARG A 220 25.40 7.23 -2.80
C ARG A 220 24.85 8.65 -2.91
N GLY A 221 25.12 9.51 -1.94
CA GLY A 221 24.55 10.86 -1.86
C GLY A 221 23.03 10.85 -1.57
N GLN A 222 22.54 9.84 -0.90
CA GLN A 222 21.12 9.64 -0.58
C GLN A 222 20.91 9.56 0.92
N THR A 223 19.69 9.89 1.40
CA THR A 223 19.26 9.48 2.73
C THR A 223 18.94 7.99 2.75
N LEU A 224 18.92 7.36 3.92
CA LEU A 224 18.53 5.95 4.06
C LEU A 224 17.10 5.70 3.52
N SER A 225 16.17 6.62 3.78
CA SER A 225 14.80 6.51 3.26
C SER A 225 14.76 6.61 1.74
N GLN A 226 15.49 7.51 1.12
CA GLN A 226 15.59 7.61 -0.34
C GLN A 226 16.16 6.33 -0.94
N MET A 227 17.24 5.81 -0.39
CA MET A 227 17.82 4.54 -0.85
C MET A 227 16.82 3.38 -0.71
N ALA A 228 16.10 3.29 0.41
CA ALA A 228 15.11 2.23 0.62
C ALA A 228 13.94 2.29 -0.37
N LEU A 229 13.42 3.48 -0.65
CA LEU A 229 12.37 3.67 -1.64
C LEU A 229 12.86 3.33 -3.06
N SER A 230 14.05 3.81 -3.44
CA SER A 230 14.67 3.50 -4.74
C SER A 230 14.93 2.01 -4.90
N TRP A 231 15.31 1.33 -3.81
CA TRP A 231 15.53 -0.12 -3.82
C TRP A 231 14.24 -0.88 -4.12
N CYS A 232 13.09 -0.50 -3.52
CA CYS A 232 11.81 -1.11 -3.84
C CYS A 232 11.46 -0.94 -5.32
N LEU A 233 11.66 0.26 -5.88
CA LEU A 233 11.39 0.58 -7.29
C LEU A 233 12.35 -0.11 -8.28
N HIS A 234 13.44 -0.69 -7.80
CA HIS A 234 14.35 -1.46 -8.65
C HIS A 234 13.78 -2.83 -9.05
N ASN A 235 12.87 -3.39 -8.24
CA ASN A 235 12.17 -4.62 -8.60
C ASN A 235 11.21 -4.33 -9.78
N PRO A 236 11.31 -5.03 -10.92
CA PRO A 236 10.52 -4.75 -12.12
C PRO A 236 9.01 -4.97 -11.94
N ALA A 237 8.60 -5.76 -10.95
CA ALA A 237 7.19 -5.95 -10.60
C ALA A 237 6.59 -4.73 -9.89
N VAL A 238 7.41 -3.92 -9.20
CA VAL A 238 6.96 -2.79 -8.40
C VAL A 238 6.66 -1.59 -9.30
N VAL A 239 5.39 -1.24 -9.41
CA VAL A 239 4.92 -0.11 -10.24
C VAL A 239 4.75 1.16 -9.43
N THR A 240 4.51 1.05 -8.12
CA THR A 240 4.37 2.20 -7.21
C THR A 240 4.73 1.82 -5.79
N VAL A 241 5.21 2.80 -5.04
CA VAL A 241 5.61 2.67 -3.63
C VAL A 241 4.75 3.60 -2.79
N LEU A 242 4.02 3.03 -1.84
CA LEU A 242 3.12 3.76 -0.96
C LEU A 242 3.86 4.18 0.31
N ALA A 243 4.13 5.48 0.44
CA ALA A 243 4.82 6.05 1.58
C ALA A 243 3.88 6.92 2.42
N GLY A 244 3.70 6.56 3.69
CA GLY A 244 3.03 7.40 4.67
C GLY A 244 3.96 8.48 5.21
N ALA A 245 3.44 9.67 5.47
CA ALA A 245 4.20 10.76 6.05
C ALA A 245 3.39 11.46 7.15
N SER A 246 4.07 11.87 8.23
CA SER A 246 3.49 12.67 9.32
C SER A 246 3.86 14.15 9.23
N LYS A 247 4.79 14.50 8.33
CA LYS A 247 5.26 15.88 8.10
C LYS A 247 5.40 16.15 6.61
N LYS A 248 5.06 17.36 6.18
CA LYS A 248 5.20 17.82 4.78
C LYS A 248 6.61 17.58 4.22
N GLN A 249 7.64 17.83 5.02
CA GLN A 249 9.03 17.68 4.59
C GLN A 249 9.36 16.25 4.18
N GLN A 250 8.82 15.24 4.88
CA GLN A 250 9.03 13.84 4.53
C GLN A 250 8.49 13.50 3.12
N ILE A 251 7.35 14.12 2.75
CA ILE A 251 6.81 13.95 1.39
C ILE A 251 7.74 14.56 0.37
N ILE A 252 8.21 15.79 0.63
CA ILE A 252 9.14 16.50 -0.27
C ILE A 252 10.42 15.69 -0.44
N ASP A 253 11.04 15.25 0.66
CA ASP A 253 12.29 14.49 0.65
C ASP A 253 12.14 13.15 -0.09
N ASN A 254 11.02 12.46 0.11
CA ASN A 254 10.72 11.22 -0.60
C ASN A 254 10.47 11.45 -2.11
N CYS A 255 9.92 12.58 -2.52
CA CYS A 255 9.74 12.92 -3.94
C CYS A 255 11.06 13.26 -4.66
N LEU A 256 12.09 13.66 -3.94
CA LEU A 256 13.42 13.99 -4.52
C LEU A 256 14.17 12.75 -5.03
N LEU A 257 13.66 11.55 -4.87
CA LEU A 257 14.19 10.32 -5.46
C LEU A 257 14.44 10.44 -6.98
N TYR A 258 13.60 11.17 -7.68
CA TYR A 258 13.65 11.34 -9.13
C TYR A 258 14.71 12.36 -9.59
N THR A 259 15.28 13.12 -8.67
CA THR A 259 16.36 14.09 -8.97
C THR A 259 17.76 13.53 -8.69
N SER A 260 17.84 12.40 -8.01
CA SER A 260 19.09 11.63 -7.85
C SER A 260 19.21 10.68 -9.04
N PRO A 261 20.39 10.54 -9.71
CA PRO A 261 20.53 9.68 -10.87
C PRO A 261 20.15 8.23 -10.49
N SER A 262 18.96 7.82 -10.92
CA SER A 262 18.49 6.46 -10.76
C SER A 262 19.41 5.51 -11.55
N PRO A 263 19.65 4.28 -11.08
CA PRO A 263 20.27 3.25 -11.90
C PRO A 263 19.58 3.04 -13.26
N ARG A 264 18.29 3.32 -13.37
CA ARG A 264 17.55 3.29 -14.64
C ARG A 264 17.96 4.42 -15.61
N ASP A 265 18.38 5.57 -15.11
CA ASP A 265 18.78 6.71 -15.94
C ASP A 265 20.19 6.53 -16.54
N ARG A 266 20.98 5.58 -16.04
CA ARG A 266 22.32 5.24 -16.55
C ARG A 266 22.34 4.22 -17.67
N SER A 267 21.20 3.59 -17.98
CA SER A 267 21.10 2.57 -19.03
C SER A 267 20.72 3.14 -20.40
N VAL A 268 20.66 4.44 -20.56
CA VAL A 268 20.29 5.16 -21.81
C VAL A 268 21.41 6.11 -22.23
N SER A 269 22.66 5.62 -22.19
CA SER A 269 23.79 6.32 -22.83
C SER A 269 24.67 5.33 -23.57
#